data_9229badfa64b0cc4f01eea4e79794b6c
#
_entry.id   9229badfa64b0cc4f01eea4e79794b6c
#
_cell.length_a   1.000
_cell.length_b   1.000
_cell.length_c   1.000
_cell.angle_alpha   90.00
_cell.angle_beta   90.00
_cell.angle_gamma   90.00
#
_symmetry.space_group_name_H-M   'P 1'
#
loop_
_entity.id
_entity.type
_entity.pdbx_description
1 polymer ?
#
loop_
_entity_poly.entity_id
_entity_poly.type
_entity_poly.pdbx_seq_one_letter_code
_entity_poly.pdbx_strand_id
1 'polypeptide(L)'
;ELRVDLVNGSRIRLAGAGDDPDALRGIYLDGVVLDEYADMSPRVWGEIVRPALVDRKGWAIFIGTPKGRNHFWRLYEDTAGDKEWYRNIYRASETGVIDPHELAAAKREMGEDEYLQEFECSWTAAIKGSYYGGLVEDADKEGRISRVEHDPAIPVHVAWDLGIADSCALWFFQVTMGEVRIIDYYEHNNVG
;
A
#
# COMPACT_ATOMS: atom_id res chain seq x y z
N GLU A 1 1.59 -11.41 27.03
CA GLU A 1 2.54 -10.54 26.34
C GLU A 1 3.73 -11.37 25.83
N LEU A 2 4.00 -11.33 24.52
CA LEU A 2 5.16 -12.00 23.94
C LEU A 2 6.35 -11.03 23.98
N ARG A 3 7.34 -11.35 24.81
CA ARG A 3 8.54 -10.51 24.96
C ARG A 3 9.77 -11.33 25.33
N VAL A 4 10.94 -10.78 25.02
CA VAL A 4 12.23 -11.29 25.43
C VAL A 4 12.99 -10.15 26.11
N ASP A 5 13.47 -10.39 27.32
CA ASP A 5 14.35 -9.48 28.06
C ASP A 5 15.79 -10.00 27.90
N LEU A 6 16.69 -9.15 27.41
CA LEU A 6 18.08 -9.49 27.15
C LEU A 6 18.96 -9.17 28.37
N VAL A 7 20.11 -9.83 28.48
CA VAL A 7 21.04 -9.69 29.62
C VAL A 7 21.60 -8.26 29.77
N ASN A 8 21.60 -7.46 28.71
CA ASN A 8 22.02 -6.07 28.72
C ASN A 8 20.89 -5.08 29.13
N GLY A 9 19.73 -5.59 29.54
CA GLY A 9 18.56 -4.80 29.91
C GLY A 9 17.67 -4.38 28.73
N SER A 10 18.03 -4.71 27.51
CA SER A 10 17.17 -4.43 26.34
C SER A 10 15.99 -5.38 26.31
N ARG A 11 14.89 -4.93 25.72
CA ARG A 11 13.66 -5.70 25.58
C ARG A 11 13.19 -5.73 24.13
N ILE A 12 12.84 -6.91 23.67
CA ILE A 12 12.15 -7.12 22.40
C ILE A 12 10.71 -7.52 22.74
N ARG A 13 9.74 -6.87 22.14
CA ARG A 13 8.32 -7.14 22.31
C ARG A 13 7.67 -7.40 20.95
N LEU A 14 6.87 -8.47 20.86
CA LEU A 14 5.96 -8.69 19.74
C LEU A 14 4.60 -8.12 20.09
N ALA A 15 4.03 -7.35 19.18
CA ALA A 15 2.71 -6.75 19.33
C ALA A 15 1.95 -6.84 18.00
N GLY A 16 0.66 -7.11 18.06
CA GLY A 16 -0.21 -7.02 16.89
C GLY A 16 -0.57 -5.58 16.60
N ALA A 17 -0.61 -5.22 15.32
CA ALA A 17 -1.09 -3.93 14.82
C ALA A 17 -2.45 -4.10 14.12
N GLY A 18 -3.34 -4.92 14.70
CA GLY A 18 -4.63 -5.27 14.13
C GLY A 18 -5.68 -4.14 14.17
N ASP A 19 -6.93 -4.49 14.43
CA ASP A 19 -8.10 -3.60 14.33
C ASP A 19 -8.09 -2.41 15.29
N ASP A 20 -7.33 -2.50 16.39
CA ASP A 20 -7.15 -1.41 17.36
C ASP A 20 -5.68 -0.97 17.46
N PRO A 21 -5.22 -0.10 16.57
CA PRO A 21 -3.86 0.45 16.63
C PRO A 21 -3.59 1.26 17.89
N ASP A 22 -4.63 1.80 18.55
CA ASP A 22 -4.51 2.63 19.73
C ASP A 22 -3.98 1.85 20.95
N ALA A 23 -4.10 0.52 20.95
CA ALA A 23 -3.47 -0.35 21.95
C ALA A 23 -1.92 -0.24 21.98
N LEU A 24 -1.32 0.31 20.95
CA LEU A 24 0.13 0.56 20.85
C LEU A 24 0.53 1.96 21.33
N ARG A 25 -0.41 2.80 21.78
CA ARG A 25 -0.09 4.15 22.28
C ARG A 25 0.65 4.10 23.62
N GLY A 26 1.52 5.10 23.83
CA GLY A 26 2.24 5.27 25.11
C GLY A 26 3.46 4.36 25.28
N ILE A 27 3.90 3.66 24.21
CA ILE A 27 5.15 2.91 24.21
C ILE A 27 6.33 3.81 23.86
N TYR A 28 7.50 3.54 24.45
CA TYR A 28 8.76 4.17 24.09
C TYR A 28 9.57 3.17 23.27
N LEU A 29 10.05 3.59 22.10
CA LEU A 29 10.75 2.73 21.17
C LEU A 29 12.14 3.28 20.83
N ASP A 30 13.15 2.41 20.94
CA ASP A 30 14.47 2.64 20.37
C ASP A 30 14.54 2.17 18.91
N GLY A 31 13.67 1.23 18.54
CA GLY A 31 13.53 0.73 17.18
C GLY A 31 12.26 -0.08 17.01
N VAL A 32 11.82 -0.24 15.78
CA VAL A 32 10.63 -1.03 15.41
C VAL A 32 10.84 -1.73 14.08
N VAL A 33 10.30 -2.94 13.98
CA VAL A 33 10.09 -3.64 12.71
C VAL A 33 8.59 -3.74 12.47
N LEU A 34 8.13 -3.18 11.38
CA LEU A 34 6.75 -3.25 10.90
C LEU A 34 6.70 -4.33 9.82
N ASP A 35 6.31 -5.53 10.23
CA ASP A 35 6.24 -6.71 9.37
C ASP A 35 4.87 -6.76 8.70
N GLU A 36 4.84 -7.12 7.43
CA GLU A 36 3.62 -7.05 6.58
C GLU A 36 2.99 -5.65 6.58
N TYR A 37 3.84 -4.61 6.46
CA TYR A 37 3.38 -3.22 6.57
C TYR A 37 2.27 -2.85 5.58
N ALA A 38 2.23 -3.48 4.41
CA ALA A 38 1.18 -3.28 3.42
C ALA A 38 -0.24 -3.60 3.94
N ASP A 39 -0.36 -4.46 4.95
CA ASP A 39 -1.63 -4.87 5.56
C ASP A 39 -2.02 -4.04 6.78
N MET A 40 -1.09 -3.25 7.32
CA MET A 40 -1.37 -2.43 8.48
C MET A 40 -2.19 -1.20 8.13
N SER A 41 -2.95 -0.70 9.10
CA SER A 41 -3.57 0.63 8.97
C SER A 41 -2.47 1.70 8.81
N PRO A 42 -2.60 2.66 7.87
CA PRO A 42 -1.66 3.77 7.72
C PRO A 42 -1.46 4.59 9.00
N ARG A 43 -2.46 4.61 9.89
CA ARG A 43 -2.42 5.28 11.20
C ARG A 43 -1.35 4.72 12.13
N VAL A 44 -1.02 3.42 12.01
CA VAL A 44 0.00 2.77 12.86
C VAL A 44 1.32 3.51 12.78
N TRP A 45 1.79 3.83 11.58
CA TRP A 45 3.02 4.58 11.42
C TRP A 45 2.87 6.05 11.82
N GLY A 46 1.95 6.76 11.17
CA GLY A 46 1.88 8.23 11.28
C GLY A 46 1.47 8.74 12.66
N GLU A 47 0.50 8.08 13.30
CA GLU A 47 -0.09 8.57 14.54
C GLU A 47 0.48 7.93 15.80
N ILE A 48 1.08 6.74 15.71
CA ILE A 48 1.45 5.94 16.87
C ILE A 48 2.96 5.68 16.93
N VAL A 49 3.50 5.01 15.94
CA VAL A 49 4.89 4.52 15.98
C VAL A 49 5.88 5.68 15.77
N ARG A 50 5.64 6.52 14.76
CA ARG A 50 6.55 7.66 14.47
C ARG A 50 6.72 8.59 15.68
N PRO A 51 5.65 9.02 16.37
CA PRO A 51 5.78 9.79 17.61
C PRO A 51 6.55 9.07 18.71
N ALA A 52 6.34 7.75 18.88
CA ALA A 52 7.03 6.96 19.91
C ALA A 52 8.54 6.82 19.70
N LEU A 53 9.02 7.00 18.46
CA LEU A 53 10.45 6.96 18.10
C LEU A 53 11.15 8.32 18.25
N VAL A 54 10.42 9.43 18.21
CA VAL A 54 11.01 10.79 18.13
C VAL A 54 11.91 11.09 19.33
N ASP A 55 11.44 10.82 20.53
CA ASP A 55 12.16 11.16 21.77
C ASP A 55 13.53 10.48 21.88
N ARG A 56 13.64 9.30 21.31
CA ARG A 56 14.85 8.47 21.36
C ARG A 56 15.66 8.48 20.08
N LYS A 57 15.22 9.22 19.05
CA LYS A 57 15.79 9.18 17.70
C LYS A 57 15.89 7.73 17.19
N GLY A 58 14.83 6.97 17.45
CA GLY A 58 14.78 5.55 17.12
C GLY A 58 14.71 5.30 15.62
N TRP A 59 14.94 4.06 15.24
CA TRP A 59 14.90 3.59 13.85
C TRP A 59 13.63 2.77 13.56
N ALA A 60 13.27 2.67 12.28
CA ALA A 60 12.17 1.83 11.82
C ALA A 60 12.61 1.01 10.62
N ILE A 61 12.12 -0.23 10.55
CA ILE A 61 12.21 -1.11 9.38
C ILE A 61 10.79 -1.45 8.94
N PHE A 62 10.52 -1.28 7.65
CA PHE A 62 9.28 -1.67 7.01
C PHE A 62 9.57 -2.82 6.08
N ILE A 63 8.90 -3.94 6.28
CA ILE A 63 9.03 -5.12 5.43
C ILE A 63 7.66 -5.67 5.08
N GLY A 64 7.58 -6.41 3.99
CA GLY A 64 6.37 -7.06 3.52
C GLY A 64 6.32 -7.14 2.01
N THR A 65 5.31 -7.84 1.53
CA THR A 65 5.01 -7.98 0.11
C THR A 65 4.18 -6.77 -0.37
N PRO A 66 4.45 -6.22 -1.56
CA PRO A 66 3.61 -5.18 -2.14
C PRO A 66 2.14 -5.62 -2.28
N LYS A 67 1.21 -4.71 -1.97
CA LYS A 67 -0.24 -4.93 -2.15
C LYS A 67 -0.85 -3.73 -2.86
N GLY A 68 -0.54 -3.61 -4.15
CA GLY A 68 -0.95 -2.47 -4.95
C GLY A 68 -0.26 -1.16 -4.53
N ARG A 69 -0.71 -0.04 -5.10
CA ARG A 69 -0.17 1.30 -4.81
C ARG A 69 -0.80 1.91 -3.55
N ASN A 70 -0.65 1.22 -2.41
CA ASN A 70 -1.15 1.64 -1.11
C ASN A 70 -0.17 2.57 -0.36
N HIS A 71 -0.34 2.72 0.96
CA HIS A 71 0.54 3.54 1.81
C HIS A 71 1.98 3.01 1.88
N PHE A 72 2.22 1.71 1.72
CA PHE A 72 3.58 1.14 1.66
C PHE A 72 4.29 1.55 0.37
N TRP A 73 3.59 1.51 -0.76
CA TRP A 73 4.10 2.03 -2.02
C TRP A 73 4.42 3.53 -1.92
N ARG A 74 3.52 4.33 -1.34
CA ARG A 74 3.77 5.77 -1.14
C ARG A 74 5.02 6.01 -0.31
N LEU A 75 5.16 5.31 0.82
CA LEU A 75 6.36 5.40 1.66
C LEU A 75 7.63 5.08 0.85
N TYR A 76 7.59 4.03 0.02
CA TYR A 76 8.71 3.65 -0.83
C TYR A 76 9.05 4.74 -1.87
N GLU A 77 8.06 5.35 -2.50
CA GLU A 77 8.27 6.42 -3.48
C GLU A 77 8.71 7.73 -2.83
N ASP A 78 8.05 8.16 -1.76
CA ASP A 78 8.31 9.43 -1.09
C ASP A 78 9.71 9.50 -0.46
N THR A 79 10.29 8.36 -0.12
CA THR A 79 11.64 8.26 0.42
C THR A 79 12.73 8.13 -0.65
N ALA A 80 12.36 8.28 -1.93
CA ALA A 80 13.31 8.21 -3.04
C ALA A 80 14.34 9.35 -2.95
N GLY A 81 15.64 8.97 -2.85
CA GLY A 81 16.74 9.93 -2.77
C GLY A 81 16.98 10.56 -1.40
N ASP A 82 16.16 10.26 -0.40
CA ASP A 82 16.41 10.65 0.99
C ASP A 82 17.55 9.81 1.58
N LYS A 83 18.60 10.46 2.04
CA LYS A 83 19.81 9.80 2.59
C LYS A 83 19.61 9.14 3.95
N GLU A 84 18.55 9.49 4.66
CA GLU A 84 18.18 8.88 5.93
C GLU A 84 17.43 7.56 5.74
N TRP A 85 17.02 7.26 4.51
CA TRP A 85 16.28 6.06 4.16
C TRP A 85 17.09 5.12 3.29
N TYR A 86 17.18 3.87 3.72
CA TYR A 86 17.59 2.76 2.86
C TYR A 86 16.34 2.07 2.33
N ARG A 87 16.27 1.85 1.02
CA ARG A 87 15.17 1.12 0.39
C ARG A 87 15.70 0.11 -0.62
N ASN A 88 15.09 -1.03 -0.68
CA ASN A 88 15.41 -2.06 -1.65
C ASN A 88 14.20 -2.95 -1.95
N ILE A 89 14.22 -3.60 -3.11
CA ILE A 89 13.27 -4.64 -3.51
C ILE A 89 14.10 -5.89 -3.80
N TYR A 90 13.73 -7.00 -3.17
CA TYR A 90 14.40 -8.29 -3.34
C TYR A 90 13.46 -9.25 -4.06
N ARG A 91 13.56 -9.33 -5.40
CA ARG A 91 12.77 -10.26 -6.19
C ARG A 91 13.34 -11.66 -6.09
N ALA A 92 12.48 -12.66 -5.98
CA ALA A 92 12.90 -14.04 -5.90
C ALA A 92 13.73 -14.48 -7.10
N SER A 93 13.37 -14.01 -8.31
CA SER A 93 14.12 -14.27 -9.54
C SER A 93 15.55 -13.70 -9.55
N GLU A 94 15.81 -12.63 -8.77
CA GLU A 94 17.09 -11.94 -8.75
C GLU A 94 18.00 -12.41 -7.61
N THR A 95 17.41 -12.84 -6.48
CA THR A 95 18.17 -13.17 -5.27
C THR A 95 18.87 -14.52 -5.33
N GLY A 96 18.36 -15.46 -6.12
CA GLY A 96 18.86 -16.82 -6.19
C GLY A 96 18.72 -17.63 -4.89
N VAL A 97 17.93 -17.15 -3.92
CA VAL A 97 17.70 -17.82 -2.63
C VAL A 97 16.73 -19.00 -2.80
N ILE A 98 15.76 -18.86 -3.68
CA ILE A 98 14.76 -19.90 -3.97
C ILE A 98 15.21 -20.69 -5.19
N ASP A 99 15.07 -22.01 -5.12
CA ASP A 99 15.40 -22.90 -6.24
C ASP A 99 14.55 -22.54 -7.48
N PRO A 100 15.14 -22.42 -8.68
CA PRO A 100 14.38 -22.10 -9.90
C PRO A 100 13.24 -23.08 -10.23
N HIS A 101 13.39 -24.35 -9.84
CA HIS A 101 12.34 -25.35 -10.03
C HIS A 101 11.13 -25.06 -9.13
N GLU A 102 11.37 -24.63 -7.88
CA GLU A 102 10.32 -24.24 -6.95
C GLU A 102 9.62 -22.97 -7.40
N LEU A 103 10.36 -21.99 -7.91
CA LEU A 103 9.74 -20.78 -8.50
C LEU A 103 8.87 -21.12 -9.70
N ALA A 104 9.33 -22.04 -10.56
CA ALA A 104 8.54 -22.49 -11.70
C ALA A 104 7.30 -23.29 -11.28
N ALA A 105 7.37 -24.04 -10.17
CA ALA A 105 6.22 -24.73 -9.59
C ALA A 105 5.21 -23.72 -9.02
N ALA A 106 5.66 -22.76 -8.20
CA ALA A 106 4.83 -21.72 -7.65
C ALA A 106 4.10 -20.93 -8.75
N LYS A 107 4.81 -20.55 -9.82
CA LYS A 107 4.21 -19.84 -10.96
C LYS A 107 3.12 -20.63 -11.68
N ARG A 108 3.19 -21.97 -11.69
CA ARG A 108 2.14 -22.82 -12.29
C ARG A 108 0.93 -23.02 -11.38
N GLU A 109 1.14 -22.99 -10.07
CA GLU A 109 0.10 -23.24 -9.05
C GLU A 109 -0.66 -21.98 -8.68
N MET A 110 0.02 -20.85 -8.71
CA MET A 110 -0.55 -19.51 -8.44
C MET A 110 -0.98 -18.85 -9.76
N GLY A 111 -1.92 -17.92 -9.69
CA GLY A 111 -2.19 -17.02 -10.81
C GLY A 111 -0.98 -16.11 -11.10
N GLU A 112 -0.87 -15.63 -12.33
CA GLU A 112 0.27 -14.79 -12.74
C GLU A 112 0.41 -13.55 -11.87
N ASP A 113 -0.69 -12.85 -11.58
CA ASP A 113 -0.69 -11.66 -10.73
C ASP A 113 -0.24 -11.97 -9.30
N GLU A 114 -0.71 -13.08 -8.73
CA GLU A 114 -0.34 -13.52 -7.39
C GLU A 114 1.16 -13.86 -7.33
N TYR A 115 1.70 -14.53 -8.35
CA TYR A 115 3.13 -14.80 -8.47
C TYR A 115 3.95 -13.52 -8.59
N LEU A 116 3.52 -12.59 -9.44
CA LEU A 116 4.19 -11.30 -9.61
C LEU A 116 4.19 -10.47 -8.31
N GLN A 117 3.10 -10.53 -7.55
CA GLN A 117 3.01 -9.85 -6.27
C GLN A 117 3.94 -10.50 -5.22
N GLU A 118 3.80 -11.81 -4.97
CA GLU A 118 4.45 -12.49 -3.85
C GLU A 118 5.94 -12.78 -4.10
N PHE A 119 6.34 -13.08 -5.34
CA PHE A 119 7.71 -13.47 -5.65
C PHE A 119 8.50 -12.40 -6.40
N GLU A 120 7.84 -11.55 -7.18
CA GLU A 120 8.50 -10.52 -7.98
C GLU A 120 8.28 -9.10 -7.42
N CYS A 121 7.63 -8.98 -6.26
CA CYS A 121 7.39 -7.71 -5.55
C CYS A 121 6.73 -6.64 -6.43
N SER A 122 5.77 -7.04 -7.26
CA SER A 122 5.06 -6.12 -8.15
C SER A 122 4.10 -5.23 -7.39
N TRP A 123 4.19 -3.92 -7.59
CA TRP A 123 3.25 -2.93 -7.09
C TRP A 123 2.00 -2.78 -7.95
N THR A 124 2.02 -3.33 -9.17
CA THR A 124 0.96 -3.15 -10.16
C THR A 124 0.21 -4.43 -10.45
N ALA A 125 0.70 -5.59 -9.99
CA ALA A 125 -0.04 -6.85 -10.12
C ALA A 125 -1.46 -6.69 -9.54
N ALA A 126 -2.45 -7.21 -10.26
CA ALA A 126 -3.84 -7.08 -9.87
C ALA A 126 -4.06 -7.74 -8.50
N ILE A 127 -4.60 -6.98 -7.55
CA ILE A 127 -4.91 -7.51 -6.22
C ILE A 127 -5.94 -8.64 -6.39
N LYS A 128 -5.68 -9.78 -5.76
CA LYS A 128 -6.59 -10.95 -5.78
C LYS A 128 -8.02 -10.53 -5.41
N GLY A 129 -8.96 -10.79 -6.31
CA GLY A 129 -10.36 -10.35 -6.15
C GLY A 129 -10.68 -8.98 -6.75
N SER A 130 -9.72 -8.28 -7.33
CA SER A 130 -9.98 -7.04 -8.07
C SER A 130 -10.68 -7.35 -9.39
N TYR A 131 -11.91 -6.86 -9.56
CA TYR A 131 -12.67 -7.02 -10.81
C TYR A 131 -12.05 -6.28 -12.00
N TYR A 132 -11.35 -5.17 -11.74
CA TYR A 132 -10.88 -4.25 -12.77
C TYR A 132 -9.36 -4.05 -12.75
N GLY A 133 -8.61 -4.80 -11.93
CA GLY A 133 -7.17 -4.58 -11.74
C GLY A 133 -6.39 -4.61 -13.04
N GLY A 134 -6.56 -5.63 -13.87
CA GLY A 134 -5.92 -5.73 -15.18
C GLY A 134 -6.31 -4.60 -16.14
N LEU A 135 -7.58 -4.21 -16.16
CA LEU A 135 -8.06 -3.11 -17.00
C LEU A 135 -7.48 -1.75 -16.58
N VAL A 136 -7.29 -1.55 -15.27
CA VAL A 136 -6.66 -0.33 -14.73
C VAL A 136 -5.17 -0.32 -15.06
N GLU A 137 -4.50 -1.46 -14.94
CA GLU A 137 -3.09 -1.61 -15.32
C GLU A 137 -2.87 -1.33 -16.81
N ASP A 138 -3.72 -1.87 -17.67
CA ASP A 138 -3.67 -1.60 -19.12
C ASP A 138 -3.91 -0.12 -19.41
N ALA A 139 -4.85 0.50 -18.71
CA ALA A 139 -5.12 1.93 -18.83
C ALA A 139 -3.91 2.80 -18.44
N ASP A 140 -3.19 2.40 -17.37
CA ASP A 140 -1.96 3.08 -16.93
C ASP A 140 -0.82 2.90 -17.96
N LYS A 141 -0.58 1.67 -18.43
CA LYS A 141 0.42 1.37 -19.47
C LYS A 141 0.17 2.10 -20.78
N GLU A 142 -1.09 2.25 -21.15
CA GLU A 142 -1.52 2.99 -22.35
C GLU A 142 -1.53 4.52 -22.17
N GLY A 143 -1.20 5.02 -20.98
CA GLY A 143 -1.20 6.44 -20.65
C GLY A 143 -2.59 7.07 -20.57
N ARG A 144 -3.64 6.24 -20.43
CA ARG A 144 -5.03 6.71 -20.26
C ARG A 144 -5.31 7.24 -18.86
N ILE A 145 -4.49 6.85 -17.88
CA ILE A 145 -4.53 7.42 -16.52
C ILE A 145 -3.56 8.60 -16.50
N SER A 146 -4.11 9.80 -16.63
CA SER A 146 -3.36 11.06 -16.68
C SER A 146 -4.21 12.20 -16.13
N ARG A 147 -3.63 13.40 -16.04
CA ARG A 147 -4.42 14.58 -15.70
C ARG A 147 -5.34 14.94 -16.88
N VAL A 148 -6.64 14.83 -16.66
CA VAL A 148 -7.67 15.18 -17.63
C VAL A 148 -8.26 16.55 -17.26
N GLU A 149 -8.13 17.52 -18.16
CA GLU A 149 -8.66 18.86 -17.94
C GLU A 149 -10.18 18.92 -18.22
N HIS A 150 -10.88 19.71 -17.40
CA HIS A 150 -12.29 20.01 -17.61
C HIS A 150 -12.47 20.88 -18.86
N ASP A 151 -13.32 20.45 -19.79
CA ASP A 151 -13.75 21.26 -20.93
C ASP A 151 -15.07 21.98 -20.60
N PRO A 152 -15.08 23.33 -20.51
CA PRO A 152 -16.26 24.07 -20.15
C PRO A 152 -17.38 24.04 -21.22
N ALA A 153 -17.08 23.57 -22.43
CA ALA A 153 -18.05 23.41 -23.50
C ALA A 153 -18.87 22.10 -23.41
N ILE A 154 -18.46 21.17 -22.56
CA ILE A 154 -19.04 19.84 -22.44
C ILE A 154 -19.70 19.70 -21.06
N PRO A 155 -20.95 19.20 -20.99
CA PRO A 155 -21.62 18.96 -19.70
C PRO A 155 -20.84 18.00 -18.82
N VAL A 156 -20.82 18.28 -17.51
CA VAL A 156 -20.28 17.37 -16.49
C VAL A 156 -21.39 16.46 -15.99
N HIS A 157 -21.13 15.18 -15.99
CA HIS A 157 -21.97 14.15 -15.37
C HIS A 157 -21.35 13.72 -14.05
N VAL A 158 -22.18 13.28 -13.11
CA VAL A 158 -21.74 12.79 -11.80
C VAL A 158 -22.36 11.41 -11.57
N ALA A 159 -21.51 10.42 -11.31
CA ALA A 159 -21.91 9.12 -10.80
C ALA A 159 -21.69 9.08 -9.28
N TRP A 160 -22.68 8.61 -8.55
CA TRP A 160 -22.69 8.58 -7.10
C TRP A 160 -22.71 7.13 -6.62
N ASP A 161 -21.84 6.81 -5.67
CA ASP A 161 -21.90 5.61 -4.85
C ASP A 161 -22.06 6.07 -3.40
N LEU A 162 -23.25 5.85 -2.84
CA LEU A 162 -23.62 6.34 -1.52
C LEU A 162 -23.45 5.22 -0.48
N GLY A 163 -22.31 5.21 0.19
CA GLY A 163 -22.03 4.32 1.32
C GLY A 163 -22.55 4.91 2.66
N ILE A 164 -23.10 4.06 3.52
CA ILE A 164 -23.48 4.43 4.90
C ILE A 164 -22.43 3.93 5.91
N ALA A 165 -21.91 2.73 5.70
CA ALA A 165 -20.88 2.10 6.54
C ALA A 165 -19.50 2.09 5.87
N ASP A 166 -19.45 2.42 4.60
CA ASP A 166 -18.29 2.53 3.73
C ASP A 166 -18.17 3.94 3.14
N SER A 167 -17.21 4.15 2.24
CA SER A 167 -16.99 5.47 1.64
C SER A 167 -18.14 5.86 0.69
N CYS A 168 -18.57 7.11 0.80
CA CYS A 168 -19.35 7.75 -0.26
C CYS A 168 -18.37 8.21 -1.35
N ALA A 169 -18.59 7.80 -2.59
CA ALA A 169 -17.74 8.13 -3.72
C ALA A 169 -18.51 8.88 -4.82
N LEU A 170 -17.90 9.92 -5.38
CA LEU A 170 -18.44 10.69 -6.49
C LEU A 170 -17.41 10.75 -7.61
N TRP A 171 -17.83 10.35 -8.80
CA TRP A 171 -17.03 10.42 -10.01
C TRP A 171 -17.57 11.50 -10.94
N PHE A 172 -16.75 12.47 -11.28
CA PHE A 172 -17.10 13.52 -12.22
C PHE A 172 -16.54 13.19 -13.58
N PHE A 173 -17.37 13.18 -14.61
CA PHE A 173 -16.94 12.81 -15.95
C PHE A 173 -17.64 13.61 -17.05
N GLN A 174 -16.98 13.67 -18.20
CA GLN A 174 -17.51 14.26 -19.43
C GLN A 174 -17.56 13.20 -20.53
N VAL A 175 -18.60 13.25 -21.35
CA VAL A 175 -18.79 12.33 -22.48
C VAL A 175 -18.54 13.09 -23.76
N THR A 176 -17.56 12.61 -24.52
CA THR A 176 -17.22 13.14 -25.84
C THR A 176 -17.55 12.12 -26.93
N MET A 177 -17.40 12.47 -28.21
CA MET A 177 -17.59 11.51 -29.29
C MET A 177 -16.55 10.38 -29.20
N GLY A 178 -16.96 9.25 -28.60
CA GLY A 178 -16.19 8.01 -28.54
C GLY A 178 -15.45 7.72 -27.24
N GLU A 179 -15.45 8.62 -26.25
CA GLU A 179 -14.79 8.38 -24.96
C GLU A 179 -15.51 9.01 -23.78
N VAL A 180 -15.28 8.43 -22.59
CA VAL A 180 -15.66 8.97 -21.30
C VAL A 180 -14.41 9.46 -20.60
N ARG A 181 -14.36 10.74 -20.26
CA ARG A 181 -13.22 11.37 -19.57
C ARG A 181 -13.57 11.60 -18.10
N ILE A 182 -12.93 10.89 -17.20
CA ILE A 182 -13.04 11.16 -15.78
C ILE A 182 -12.15 12.35 -15.47
N ILE A 183 -12.75 13.42 -14.95
CA ILE A 183 -12.08 14.71 -14.74
C ILE A 183 -11.80 14.99 -13.27
N ASP A 184 -12.55 14.37 -12.36
CA ASP A 184 -12.35 14.54 -10.92
C ASP A 184 -12.96 13.37 -10.15
N TYR A 185 -12.58 13.23 -8.89
CA TYR A 185 -13.04 12.19 -7.98
C TYR A 185 -13.09 12.74 -6.56
N TYR A 186 -14.13 12.41 -5.83
CA TYR A 186 -14.28 12.72 -4.41
C TYR A 186 -14.68 11.46 -3.65
N GLU A 187 -14.01 11.21 -2.54
CA GLU A 187 -14.34 10.11 -1.63
C GLU A 187 -14.25 10.60 -0.19
N HIS A 188 -15.24 10.23 0.61
CA HIS A 188 -15.25 10.52 2.05
C HIS A 188 -16.04 9.48 2.82
N ASN A 189 -15.52 9.09 4.00
CA ASN A 189 -16.21 8.23 4.95
C ASN A 189 -17.03 9.06 5.94
N ASN A 190 -18.13 8.51 6.43
CA ASN A 190 -18.98 9.12 7.46
C ASN A 190 -19.56 10.50 7.08
N VAL A 191 -20.05 10.64 5.86
CA VAL A 191 -20.84 11.80 5.45
C VAL A 191 -22.31 11.45 5.70
N GLY A 192 -22.82 11.80 6.87
CA GLY A 192 -24.21 11.65 7.27
C GLY A 192 -24.77 12.95 7.81
#